data_7de97a8854a4355f46279bc85783397d
#
_entry.id   7de97a8854a4355f46279bc85783397d
#
_cell.length_a   1.000
_cell.length_b   1.000
_cell.length_c   1.000
_cell.angle_alpha   90.00
_cell.angle_beta   90.00
_cell.angle_gamma   90.00
#
_symmetry.space_group_name_H-M   'P 1'
#
loop_
_entity.id
_entity.type
_entity.pdbx_description
1 polymer ?
#
loop_
_entity_poly.entity_id
_entity_poly.type
_entity_poly.pdbx_seq_one_letter_code
_entity_poly.pdbx_strand_id
1 'polypeptide(L)'
;MLVWEWALIPMKDKDGQVEHIYREKTDKRILKKNPWRDYRLHGTVLVLVIIAELIGTIKIPLAKDVAITIMPLIYTIILGLAFYLAKPIKWIKRKQARIAEGAMMLFIGVLIAKLAVSSGQSIGLIFDMGPALILQEIGHLATILVLPIALLLGFKRESIGMTNSIGREPNVAVVVDKYGFNSPESRGVFAIFIIGTVIGTIFISFLVTFSLSFIPLHPYAFAMASGVGSASMNAAAIGPTLAAFPGMETQIEAFAGFSNLLSFCVGIYIVIFVALPLTERIYDWLEPKIGKKSIIPKKGDE
;
A
#
# COMPACT_ATOMS: atom_id res chain seq x y z
N MET A 1 17.35 8.33 5.24
CA MET A 1 18.59 7.58 5.42
C MET A 1 18.38 6.25 6.16
N LEU A 2 17.69 6.20 7.29
CA LEU A 2 17.48 4.96 8.09
C LEU A 2 16.58 3.88 7.45
N VAL A 3 15.69 4.21 6.54
CA VAL A 3 14.75 3.25 5.91
C VAL A 3 15.45 2.43 4.82
N TRP A 4 16.50 2.98 4.21
CA TRP A 4 17.25 2.34 3.11
C TRP A 4 18.26 1.30 3.58
N GLU A 5 18.85 1.46 4.76
CA GLU A 5 19.76 0.48 5.35
C GLU A 5 19.10 -0.88 5.60
N TRP A 6 17.78 -0.91 5.79
CA TRP A 6 17.03 -2.12 6.08
C TRP A 6 16.70 -2.97 4.85
N ALA A 7 16.63 -2.34 3.67
CA ALA A 7 16.30 -3.02 2.40
C ALA A 7 17.54 -3.51 1.63
N LEU A 8 18.73 -3.00 1.97
CA LEU A 8 19.92 -3.08 1.10
C LEU A 8 21.10 -3.84 1.68
N ILE A 9 21.08 -4.30 2.95
CA ILE A 9 22.22 -5.02 3.52
C ILE A 9 22.01 -6.54 3.43
N PRO A 10 22.66 -7.25 2.50
CA PRO A 10 22.88 -8.67 2.66
C PRO A 10 24.00 -8.84 3.70
N MET A 11 23.67 -9.16 4.95
CA MET A 11 24.71 -9.58 5.89
C MET A 11 25.28 -10.92 5.41
N LYS A 12 26.57 -10.95 5.15
CA LYS A 12 27.33 -12.18 4.93
C LYS A 12 27.72 -12.74 6.29
N ASP A 13 27.62 -14.04 6.43
CA ASP A 13 28.29 -14.73 7.54
C ASP A 13 29.83 -14.80 7.30
N LYS A 14 30.55 -15.29 8.31
CA LYS A 14 32.02 -15.40 8.26
C LYS A 14 32.53 -16.30 7.13
N ASP A 15 31.65 -17.10 6.51
CA ASP A 15 31.98 -18.06 5.44
C ASP A 15 31.52 -17.58 4.06
N GLY A 16 31.05 -16.32 3.92
CA GLY A 16 30.66 -15.71 2.66
C GLY A 16 29.34 -16.22 2.07
N GLN A 17 28.64 -17.08 2.79
CA GLN A 17 27.31 -17.55 2.40
C GLN A 17 26.23 -16.57 2.84
N VAL A 18 25.31 -16.28 1.93
CA VAL A 18 24.31 -15.25 2.13
C VAL A 18 23.33 -15.68 3.22
N GLU A 19 23.10 -14.79 4.18
CA GLU A 19 22.17 -14.91 5.32
C GLU A 19 20.72 -15.33 4.95
N HIS A 20 20.47 -15.62 3.66
CA HIS A 20 19.19 -16.06 3.13
C HIS A 20 18.67 -17.35 3.76
N ILE A 21 19.55 -18.34 4.01
CA ILE A 21 19.14 -19.61 4.63
C ILE A 21 18.76 -19.40 6.09
N TYR A 22 19.45 -18.51 6.79
CA TYR A 22 19.15 -18.15 8.18
C TYR A 22 17.85 -17.34 8.27
N ARG A 23 17.63 -16.39 7.34
CA ARG A 23 16.40 -15.59 7.26
C ARG A 23 15.18 -16.47 6.98
N GLU A 24 15.26 -17.34 5.99
CA GLU A 24 14.17 -18.25 5.63
C GLU A 24 13.85 -19.24 6.76
N LYS A 25 14.87 -19.82 7.41
CA LYS A 25 14.68 -20.71 8.58
C LYS A 25 14.13 -19.96 9.79
N THR A 26 14.57 -18.73 10.02
CA THR A 26 14.09 -17.89 11.14
C THR A 26 12.68 -17.40 10.88
N ASP A 27 12.35 -17.00 9.65
CA ASP A 27 11.00 -16.58 9.27
C ASP A 27 10.02 -17.76 9.33
N LYS A 28 10.38 -18.94 8.86
CA LYS A 28 9.57 -20.16 9.03
C LYS A 28 9.38 -20.55 10.50
N ARG A 29 10.36 -20.33 11.39
CA ARG A 29 10.21 -20.57 12.84
C ARG A 29 9.33 -19.52 13.53
N ILE A 30 9.37 -18.27 13.08
CA ILE A 30 8.53 -17.18 13.62
C ILE A 30 7.08 -17.36 13.17
N LEU A 31 6.85 -17.71 11.91
CA LEU A 31 5.53 -18.04 11.36
C LEU A 31 4.94 -19.33 11.95
N LYS A 32 5.79 -20.26 12.42
CA LYS A 32 5.35 -21.45 13.16
C LYS A 32 4.82 -21.15 14.57
N LYS A 33 5.15 -19.98 15.16
CA LYS A 33 4.51 -19.50 16.39
C LYS A 33 3.23 -18.79 16.00
N ASN A 34 2.11 -19.43 16.32
CA ASN A 34 0.76 -18.93 16.11
C ASN A 34 0.68 -17.41 16.43
N PRO A 35 0.45 -16.53 15.45
CA PRO A 35 0.44 -15.09 15.65
C PRO A 35 -0.60 -14.65 16.70
N TRP A 36 -1.64 -15.43 16.92
CA TRP A 36 -2.69 -15.21 17.92
C TRP A 36 -2.22 -15.33 19.38
N ARG A 37 -1.04 -15.89 19.64
CA ARG A 37 -0.51 -16.08 21.00
C ARG A 37 0.33 -14.92 21.52
N ASP A 38 0.53 -13.87 20.75
CA ASP A 38 1.25 -12.66 21.24
C ASP A 38 0.27 -11.65 21.84
N TYR A 39 -0.21 -11.94 23.06
CA TYR A 39 -1.16 -11.08 23.78
C TYR A 39 -0.64 -9.64 23.98
N ARG A 40 0.69 -9.46 24.03
CA ARG A 40 1.30 -8.13 24.16
C ARG A 40 1.10 -7.32 22.88
N LEU A 41 1.28 -7.94 21.72
CA LEU A 41 1.01 -7.30 20.44
C LEU A 41 -0.48 -6.94 20.32
N HIS A 42 -1.36 -7.92 20.53
CA HIS A 42 -2.81 -7.70 20.41
C HIS A 42 -3.33 -6.66 21.39
N GLY A 43 -2.87 -6.73 22.65
CA GLY A 43 -3.22 -5.72 23.66
C GLY A 43 -2.74 -4.33 23.29
N THR A 44 -1.52 -4.19 22.73
CA THR A 44 -1.01 -2.89 22.28
C THR A 44 -1.84 -2.34 21.13
N VAL A 45 -2.13 -3.17 20.11
CA VAL A 45 -2.97 -2.75 18.97
C VAL A 45 -4.37 -2.35 19.44
N LEU A 46 -4.98 -3.14 20.33
CA LEU A 46 -6.30 -2.83 20.89
C LEU A 46 -6.32 -1.49 21.62
N VAL A 47 -5.32 -1.22 22.46
CA VAL A 47 -5.21 0.06 23.18
C VAL A 47 -5.04 1.22 22.20
N LEU A 48 -4.21 1.07 21.16
CA LEU A 48 -4.03 2.10 20.14
C LEU A 48 -5.31 2.38 19.37
N VAL A 49 -6.06 1.33 19.01
CA VAL A 49 -7.36 1.47 18.34
C VAL A 49 -8.36 2.16 19.26
N ILE A 50 -8.47 1.76 20.52
CA ILE A 50 -9.38 2.40 21.49
C ILE A 50 -9.03 3.89 21.65
N ILE A 51 -7.75 4.24 21.79
CA ILE A 51 -7.33 5.65 21.89
C ILE A 51 -7.73 6.40 20.61
N ALA A 52 -7.49 5.83 19.45
CA ALA A 52 -7.82 6.47 18.19
C ALA A 52 -9.33 6.66 18.00
N GLU A 53 -10.15 5.67 18.37
CA GLU A 53 -11.62 5.77 18.33
C GLU A 53 -12.18 6.75 19.36
N LEU A 54 -11.56 6.87 20.53
CA LEU A 54 -11.96 7.87 21.54
C LEU A 54 -11.64 9.30 21.08
N ILE A 55 -10.57 9.50 20.31
CA ILE A 55 -10.27 10.79 19.65
C ILE A 55 -11.33 11.07 18.57
N GLY A 56 -11.77 10.03 17.87
CA GLY A 56 -12.74 10.11 16.80
C GLY A 56 -12.22 10.82 15.56
N THR A 57 -13.14 11.21 14.70
CA THR A 57 -12.80 11.91 13.44
C THR A 57 -12.66 13.41 13.71
N ILE A 58 -11.47 13.98 13.43
CA ILE A 58 -11.21 15.41 13.54
C ILE A 58 -11.39 16.05 12.16
N LYS A 59 -12.23 17.08 12.08
CA LYS A 59 -12.38 17.93 10.89
C LYS A 59 -11.70 19.27 11.16
N ILE A 60 -10.64 19.54 10.41
CA ILE A 60 -9.90 20.82 10.48
C ILE A 60 -10.37 21.68 9.32
N PRO A 61 -11.18 22.75 9.55
CA PRO A 61 -11.62 23.63 8.49
C PRO A 61 -10.43 24.42 7.91
N LEU A 62 -10.21 24.32 6.60
CA LEU A 62 -9.21 25.10 5.88
C LEU A 62 -9.82 26.34 5.20
N ALA A 63 -11.04 26.23 4.70
CA ALA A 63 -11.79 27.28 4.03
C ALA A 63 -13.29 27.03 4.19
N LYS A 64 -14.12 27.92 3.66
CA LYS A 64 -15.58 27.96 3.87
C LYS A 64 -16.29 26.63 3.57
N ASP A 65 -15.75 25.80 2.67
CA ASP A 65 -16.32 24.49 2.30
C ASP A 65 -15.25 23.38 2.23
N VAL A 66 -14.06 23.62 2.78
CA VAL A 66 -12.91 22.72 2.72
C VAL A 66 -12.48 22.36 4.12
N ALA A 67 -12.53 21.09 4.48
CA ALA A 67 -12.03 20.57 5.76
C ALA A 67 -11.15 19.35 5.56
N ILE A 68 -9.98 19.34 6.19
CA ILE A 68 -9.16 18.13 6.29
C ILE A 68 -9.80 17.20 7.31
N THR A 69 -10.16 16.00 6.87
CA THR A 69 -10.75 14.98 7.74
C THR A 69 -9.67 13.97 8.14
N ILE A 70 -9.34 13.94 9.42
CA ILE A 70 -8.37 12.99 9.99
C ILE A 70 -9.13 11.88 10.69
N MET A 71 -9.02 10.66 10.15
CA MET A 71 -9.74 9.48 10.63
C MET A 71 -8.96 8.74 11.73
N PRO A 72 -9.63 7.98 12.61
CA PRO A 72 -9.00 7.15 13.65
C PRO A 72 -7.89 6.23 13.10
N LEU A 73 -8.06 5.70 11.90
CA LEU A 73 -7.04 4.89 11.21
C LEU A 73 -5.68 5.58 11.12
N ILE A 74 -5.66 6.88 10.80
CA ILE A 74 -4.43 7.67 10.64
C ILE A 74 -3.70 7.77 11.99
N TYR A 75 -4.42 8.06 13.07
CA TYR A 75 -3.81 8.11 14.41
C TYR A 75 -3.22 6.77 14.82
N THR A 76 -3.95 5.68 14.54
CA THR A 76 -3.49 4.32 14.87
C THR A 76 -2.19 4.01 14.14
N ILE A 77 -2.07 4.37 12.87
CA ILE A 77 -0.83 4.17 12.08
C ILE A 77 0.32 5.03 12.64
N ILE A 78 0.06 6.32 12.87
CA ILE A 78 1.08 7.25 13.36
C ILE A 78 1.56 6.83 14.76
N LEU A 79 0.65 6.52 15.67
CA LEU A 79 0.98 6.07 17.03
C LEU A 79 1.72 4.74 17.01
N GLY A 80 1.27 3.78 16.19
CA GLY A 80 1.94 2.49 16.02
C GLY A 80 3.38 2.65 15.53
N LEU A 81 3.59 3.51 14.53
CA LEU A 81 4.92 3.84 14.01
C LEU A 81 5.78 4.56 15.07
N ALA A 82 5.21 5.56 15.75
CA ALA A 82 5.90 6.30 16.81
C ALA A 82 6.35 5.36 17.93
N PHE A 83 5.50 4.44 18.37
CA PHE A 83 5.83 3.46 19.40
C PHE A 83 6.90 2.47 18.95
N TYR A 84 6.91 2.10 17.68
CA TYR A 84 7.94 1.24 17.12
C TYR A 84 9.31 1.95 17.04
N LEU A 85 9.33 3.21 16.61
CA LEU A 85 10.57 3.98 16.40
C LEU A 85 11.14 4.51 17.72
N ALA A 86 10.32 5.15 18.55
CA ALA A 86 10.75 5.75 19.82
C ALA A 86 10.98 4.70 20.93
N LYS A 87 10.47 3.47 20.75
CA LYS A 87 10.61 2.34 21.69
C LYS A 87 10.20 2.67 23.15
N PRO A 88 9.14 3.45 23.40
CA PRO A 88 8.69 3.72 24.77
C PRO A 88 8.24 2.44 25.47
N ILE A 89 7.84 1.44 24.69
CA ILE A 89 7.35 0.16 25.15
C ILE A 89 8.38 -0.92 24.83
N LYS A 90 8.99 -1.52 25.86
CA LYS A 90 10.11 -2.46 25.75
C LYS A 90 9.80 -3.75 24.97
N TRP A 91 8.52 -4.16 24.88
CA TRP A 91 8.14 -5.39 24.18
C TRP A 91 7.82 -5.18 22.70
N ILE A 92 7.65 -3.94 22.21
CA ILE A 92 7.50 -3.66 20.78
C ILE A 92 8.89 -3.73 20.13
N LYS A 93 9.15 -4.87 19.50
CA LYS A 93 10.42 -5.18 18.83
C LYS A 93 10.16 -5.64 17.40
N ARG A 94 11.22 -5.79 16.63
CA ARG A 94 11.17 -6.34 15.25
C ARG A 94 10.40 -7.65 15.15
N LYS A 95 10.45 -8.50 16.19
CA LYS A 95 9.69 -9.75 16.25
C LYS A 95 8.18 -9.50 16.22
N GLN A 96 7.69 -8.54 17.01
CA GLN A 96 6.28 -8.18 17.06
C GLN A 96 5.82 -7.56 15.74
N ALA A 97 6.67 -6.73 15.09
CA ALA A 97 6.37 -6.17 13.77
C ALA A 97 6.14 -7.27 12.71
N ARG A 98 6.98 -8.33 12.69
CA ARG A 98 6.79 -9.47 11.79
C ARG A 98 5.56 -10.31 12.11
N ILE A 99 5.23 -10.49 13.40
CA ILE A 99 4.00 -11.18 13.80
C ILE A 99 2.78 -10.35 13.37
N ALA A 100 2.85 -9.02 13.50
CA ALA A 100 1.81 -8.09 13.05
C ALA A 100 1.59 -8.17 11.53
N GLU A 101 2.66 -8.26 10.74
CA GLU A 101 2.60 -8.45 9.29
C GLU A 101 1.82 -9.73 8.91
N GLY A 102 2.14 -10.85 9.56
CA GLY A 102 1.40 -12.12 9.36
C GLY A 102 -0.06 -12.03 9.79
N ALA A 103 -0.36 -11.35 10.90
CA ALA A 103 -1.72 -11.12 11.36
C ALA A 103 -2.50 -10.18 10.41
N MET A 104 -1.85 -9.15 9.87
CA MET A 104 -2.46 -8.22 8.92
C MET A 104 -3.04 -8.95 7.71
N MET A 105 -2.35 -9.95 7.17
CA MET A 105 -2.84 -10.74 6.03
C MET A 105 -4.18 -11.44 6.32
N LEU A 106 -4.38 -11.91 7.55
CA LEU A 106 -5.65 -12.51 7.97
C LEU A 106 -6.76 -11.46 8.09
N PHE A 107 -6.45 -10.29 8.67
CA PHE A 107 -7.42 -9.19 8.82
C PHE A 107 -7.79 -8.56 7.48
N ILE A 108 -6.91 -8.54 6.48
CA ILE A 108 -7.24 -8.15 5.11
C ILE A 108 -8.36 -9.04 4.56
N GLY A 109 -8.33 -10.36 4.81
CA GLY A 109 -9.40 -11.26 4.41
C GLY A 109 -10.76 -10.88 5.01
N VAL A 110 -10.80 -10.49 6.29
CA VAL A 110 -12.01 -10.02 6.97
C VAL A 110 -12.51 -8.69 6.36
N LEU A 111 -11.59 -7.76 6.07
CA LEU A 111 -11.92 -6.50 5.40
C LEU A 111 -12.53 -6.76 4.02
N ILE A 112 -11.91 -7.62 3.21
CA ILE A 112 -12.42 -8.00 1.89
C ILE A 112 -13.81 -8.62 2.00
N ALA A 113 -14.05 -9.49 2.99
CA ALA A 113 -15.36 -10.09 3.22
C ALA A 113 -16.42 -9.02 3.56
N LYS A 114 -16.09 -8.05 4.44
CA LYS A 114 -16.96 -6.90 4.72
C LYS A 114 -17.30 -6.13 3.44
N LEU A 115 -16.29 -5.80 2.65
CA LEU A 115 -16.46 -5.05 1.40
C LEU A 115 -17.31 -5.82 0.39
N ALA A 116 -17.13 -7.14 0.29
CA ALA A 116 -17.95 -8.00 -0.58
C ALA A 116 -19.42 -8.02 -0.17
N VAL A 117 -19.72 -8.07 1.14
CA VAL A 117 -21.08 -7.98 1.65
C VAL A 117 -21.71 -6.63 1.31
N SER A 118 -21.00 -5.52 1.55
CA SER A 118 -21.48 -4.18 1.18
C SER A 118 -21.72 -4.06 -0.32
N SER A 119 -20.84 -4.62 -1.15
CA SER A 119 -21.00 -4.65 -2.60
C SER A 119 -22.25 -5.42 -3.03
N GLY A 120 -22.53 -6.56 -2.38
CA GLY A 120 -23.72 -7.37 -2.65
C GLY A 120 -25.05 -6.63 -2.42
N GLN A 121 -25.09 -5.72 -1.44
CA GLN A 121 -26.27 -4.91 -1.15
C GLN A 121 -26.64 -3.94 -2.28
N SER A 122 -25.66 -3.54 -3.11
CA SER A 122 -25.84 -2.59 -4.21
C SER A 122 -25.54 -3.22 -5.57
N ILE A 123 -25.69 -4.54 -5.69
CA ILE A 123 -25.25 -5.29 -6.89
C ILE A 123 -25.91 -4.79 -8.18
N GLY A 124 -27.19 -4.42 -8.14
CA GLY A 124 -27.90 -3.86 -9.29
C GLY A 124 -27.25 -2.57 -9.77
N LEU A 125 -26.99 -1.63 -8.86
CA LEU A 125 -26.35 -0.37 -9.16
C LEU A 125 -24.90 -0.55 -9.69
N ILE A 126 -24.20 -1.57 -9.20
CA ILE A 126 -22.85 -1.92 -9.66
C ILE A 126 -22.90 -2.40 -11.12
N PHE A 127 -23.88 -3.19 -11.50
CA PHE A 127 -24.04 -3.63 -12.91
C PHE A 127 -24.36 -2.48 -13.84
N ASP A 128 -25.18 -1.52 -13.43
CA ASP A 128 -25.47 -0.32 -14.21
C ASP A 128 -24.23 0.52 -14.46
N MET A 129 -23.27 0.53 -13.52
CA MET A 129 -22.00 1.25 -13.59
C MET A 129 -20.84 0.39 -14.12
N GLY A 130 -21.11 -0.83 -14.58
CA GLY A 130 -20.09 -1.81 -14.98
C GLY A 130 -19.00 -1.30 -15.91
N PRO A 131 -19.31 -0.55 -17.00
CA PRO A 131 -18.29 0.02 -17.87
C PRO A 131 -17.31 0.96 -17.16
N ALA A 132 -17.80 1.80 -16.23
CA ALA A 132 -16.94 2.68 -15.46
C ALA A 132 -15.99 1.92 -14.52
N LEU A 133 -16.48 0.84 -13.91
CA LEU A 133 -15.70 -0.04 -13.05
C LEU A 133 -14.59 -0.78 -13.82
N ILE A 134 -14.83 -1.15 -15.06
CA ILE A 134 -13.79 -1.74 -15.93
C ILE A 134 -12.77 -0.68 -16.33
N LEU A 135 -13.22 0.52 -16.70
CA LEU A 135 -12.34 1.62 -17.11
C LEU A 135 -11.43 2.10 -15.99
N GLN A 136 -11.86 2.03 -14.74
CA GLN A 136 -11.02 2.43 -13.60
C GLN A 136 -9.73 1.61 -13.50
N GLU A 137 -9.74 0.34 -13.94
CA GLU A 137 -8.57 -0.53 -13.92
C GLU A 137 -7.41 0.00 -14.80
N ILE A 138 -7.69 0.91 -15.74
CA ILE A 138 -6.68 1.69 -16.46
C ILE A 138 -5.83 2.51 -15.48
N GLY A 139 -6.35 2.83 -14.30
CA GLY A 139 -5.61 3.46 -13.21
C GLY A 139 -4.33 2.73 -12.80
N HIS A 140 -4.25 1.42 -13.00
CA HIS A 140 -2.99 0.67 -12.82
C HIS A 140 -1.87 1.17 -13.74
N LEU A 141 -2.20 1.69 -14.91
CA LEU A 141 -1.22 2.24 -15.86
C LEU A 141 -0.76 3.65 -15.47
N ALA A 142 -1.55 4.38 -14.67
CA ALA A 142 -1.21 5.73 -14.26
C ALA A 142 0.10 5.79 -13.44
N THR A 143 0.45 4.70 -12.75
CA THR A 143 1.71 4.62 -12.00
C THR A 143 2.96 4.71 -12.89
N ILE A 144 2.84 4.38 -14.18
CA ILE A 144 3.93 4.50 -15.16
C ILE A 144 4.34 5.96 -15.33
N LEU A 145 3.43 6.91 -15.12
CA LEU A 145 3.73 8.35 -15.17
C LEU A 145 4.77 8.80 -14.13
N VAL A 146 4.99 8.01 -13.08
CA VAL A 146 6.01 8.27 -12.06
C VAL A 146 7.41 7.79 -12.51
N LEU A 147 7.50 6.95 -13.53
CA LEU A 147 8.76 6.41 -14.02
C LEU A 147 9.81 7.49 -14.37
N PRO A 148 9.47 8.57 -15.11
CA PRO A 148 10.42 9.63 -15.40
C PRO A 148 10.99 10.28 -14.13
N ILE A 149 10.14 10.48 -13.13
CA ILE A 149 10.55 11.07 -11.84
C ILE A 149 11.55 10.15 -11.13
N ALA A 150 11.26 8.85 -11.07
CA ALA A 150 12.16 7.87 -10.48
C ALA A 150 13.53 7.84 -11.18
N LEU A 151 13.55 7.91 -12.51
CA LEU A 151 14.79 7.98 -13.31
C LEU A 151 15.58 9.27 -13.05
N LEU A 152 14.92 10.41 -12.95
CA LEU A 152 15.52 11.70 -12.60
C LEU A 152 16.08 11.72 -11.18
N LEU A 153 15.50 10.95 -10.27
CA LEU A 153 16.02 10.75 -8.92
C LEU A 153 17.21 9.77 -8.88
N GLY A 154 17.57 9.13 -10.00
CA GLY A 154 18.71 8.22 -10.09
C GLY A 154 18.39 6.77 -9.73
N PHE A 155 17.12 6.40 -9.60
CA PHE A 155 16.74 4.99 -9.58
C PHE A 155 16.89 4.43 -11.01
N LYS A 156 17.44 3.24 -11.09
CA LYS A 156 17.60 2.53 -12.36
C LYS A 156 16.49 1.49 -12.51
N ARG A 157 16.83 0.25 -12.70
CA ARG A 157 15.83 -0.83 -12.85
C ARG A 157 14.91 -0.99 -11.64
N GLU A 158 15.29 -0.47 -10.47
CA GLU A 158 14.40 -0.37 -9.31
C GLU A 158 13.10 0.39 -9.65
N SER A 159 13.17 1.39 -10.53
CA SER A 159 12.01 2.18 -10.95
C SER A 159 10.91 1.34 -11.61
N ILE A 160 11.27 0.24 -12.28
CA ILE A 160 10.30 -0.70 -12.88
C ILE A 160 9.44 -1.34 -11.78
N GLY A 161 10.07 -1.84 -10.72
CA GLY A 161 9.34 -2.40 -9.59
C GLY A 161 8.57 -1.35 -8.81
N MET A 162 9.14 -0.16 -8.63
CA MET A 162 8.50 0.96 -7.92
C MET A 162 7.18 1.36 -8.57
N THR A 163 7.13 1.46 -9.89
CA THR A 163 5.93 1.84 -10.65
C THR A 163 4.89 0.73 -10.74
N ASN A 164 5.26 -0.52 -10.48
CA ASN A 164 4.36 -1.66 -10.54
C ASN A 164 3.99 -2.20 -9.15
N SER A 165 3.87 -1.34 -8.13
CA SER A 165 3.59 -1.77 -6.75
C SER A 165 2.18 -1.43 -6.25
N ILE A 166 1.31 -0.85 -7.07
CA ILE A 166 -0.01 -0.34 -6.66
C ILE A 166 -0.94 -1.43 -6.12
N GLY A 167 -0.96 -2.61 -6.74
CA GLY A 167 -1.77 -3.75 -6.32
C GLY A 167 -1.21 -4.51 -5.11
N ARG A 168 -0.13 -4.02 -4.47
CA ARG A 168 0.48 -4.58 -3.27
C ARG A 168 0.98 -6.01 -3.45
N GLU A 169 0.46 -6.95 -2.61
CA GLU A 169 0.92 -8.32 -2.54
C GLU A 169 0.92 -9.04 -3.90
N PRO A 170 -0.15 -8.98 -4.71
CA PRO A 170 -0.15 -9.59 -6.03
C PRO A 170 0.94 -9.04 -6.94
N ASN A 171 1.14 -7.72 -6.95
CA ASN A 171 2.15 -7.08 -7.82
C ASN A 171 3.58 -7.41 -7.36
N VAL A 172 3.81 -7.45 -6.04
CA VAL A 172 5.10 -7.91 -5.48
C VAL A 172 5.40 -9.33 -5.96
N ALA A 173 4.40 -10.22 -5.89
CA ALA A 173 4.57 -11.60 -6.34
C ALA A 173 4.94 -11.68 -7.84
N VAL A 174 4.25 -10.93 -8.70
CA VAL A 174 4.53 -10.88 -10.14
C VAL A 174 5.94 -10.38 -10.44
N VAL A 175 6.36 -9.28 -9.79
CA VAL A 175 7.70 -8.70 -10.00
C VAL A 175 8.78 -9.66 -9.50
N VAL A 176 8.59 -10.29 -8.34
CA VAL A 176 9.53 -11.26 -7.78
C VAL A 176 9.62 -12.52 -8.63
N ASP A 177 8.50 -13.02 -9.14
CA ASP A 177 8.47 -14.18 -10.03
C ASP A 177 9.21 -13.91 -11.34
N LYS A 178 8.96 -12.75 -11.95
CA LYS A 178 9.56 -12.39 -13.24
C LYS A 178 11.05 -12.08 -13.16
N TYR A 179 11.51 -11.35 -12.14
CA TYR A 179 12.89 -10.82 -12.08
C TYR A 179 13.77 -11.49 -11.03
N GLY A 180 13.17 -12.30 -10.16
CA GLY A 180 13.85 -12.91 -9.02
C GLY A 180 13.89 -12.00 -7.78
N PHE A 181 13.92 -12.61 -6.61
CA PHE A 181 13.82 -11.93 -5.30
C PHE A 181 14.92 -10.87 -5.06
N ASN A 182 16.14 -11.14 -5.54
CA ASN A 182 17.30 -10.26 -5.31
C ASN A 182 17.52 -9.23 -6.42
N SER A 183 16.62 -9.13 -7.38
CA SER A 183 16.75 -8.19 -8.49
C SER A 183 16.57 -6.72 -8.05
N PRO A 184 17.08 -5.76 -8.81
CA PRO A 184 16.79 -4.35 -8.59
C PRO A 184 15.30 -4.05 -8.61
N GLU A 185 14.55 -4.66 -9.53
CA GLU A 185 13.10 -4.50 -9.67
C GLU A 185 12.37 -4.96 -8.40
N SER A 186 12.79 -6.11 -7.85
CA SER A 186 12.20 -6.61 -6.59
C SER A 186 12.54 -5.70 -5.40
N ARG A 187 13.74 -5.11 -5.34
CA ARG A 187 14.05 -4.09 -4.33
C ARG A 187 13.14 -2.87 -4.46
N GLY A 188 12.90 -2.43 -5.69
CA GLY A 188 12.02 -1.29 -5.98
C GLY A 188 10.59 -1.54 -5.53
N VAL A 189 9.98 -2.68 -5.89
CA VAL A 189 8.60 -3.00 -5.51
C VAL A 189 8.47 -3.17 -4.00
N PHE A 190 9.43 -3.81 -3.32
CA PHE A 190 9.41 -3.94 -1.86
C PHE A 190 9.53 -2.59 -1.14
N ALA A 191 10.41 -1.70 -1.62
CA ALA A 191 10.57 -0.38 -1.02
C ALA A 191 9.26 0.41 -1.06
N ILE A 192 8.59 0.46 -2.21
CA ILE A 192 7.30 1.15 -2.34
C ILE A 192 6.19 0.41 -1.60
N PHE A 193 6.20 -0.91 -1.55
CA PHE A 193 5.25 -1.67 -0.75
C PHE A 193 5.30 -1.25 0.73
N ILE A 194 6.49 -1.15 1.32
CA ILE A 194 6.67 -0.78 2.73
C ILE A 194 6.31 0.69 2.96
N ILE A 195 6.87 1.60 2.16
CA ILE A 195 6.63 3.05 2.29
C ILE A 195 5.16 3.36 2.06
N GLY A 196 4.57 2.78 1.03
CA GLY A 196 3.20 3.02 0.67
C GLY A 196 2.20 2.46 1.69
N THR A 197 2.54 1.42 2.49
CA THR A 197 1.65 0.93 3.54
C THR A 197 1.52 1.93 4.68
N VAL A 198 2.57 2.67 5.00
CA VAL A 198 2.58 3.62 6.12
C VAL A 198 2.32 5.05 5.64
N ILE A 199 3.20 5.56 4.80
CA ILE A 199 3.12 6.96 4.33
C ILE A 199 2.01 7.12 3.30
N GLY A 200 1.84 6.12 2.41
CA GLY A 200 0.85 6.16 1.35
C GLY A 200 -0.59 6.21 1.87
N THR A 201 -0.93 5.51 2.95
CA THR A 201 -2.27 5.57 3.55
C THR A 201 -2.59 6.94 4.13
N ILE A 202 -1.62 7.58 4.77
CA ILE A 202 -1.77 8.95 5.27
C ILE A 202 -1.93 9.91 4.09
N PHE A 203 -1.04 9.82 3.11
CA PHE A 203 -1.04 10.69 1.94
C PHE A 203 -2.34 10.59 1.14
N ILE A 204 -2.84 9.36 0.89
CA ILE A 204 -4.08 9.18 0.11
C ILE A 204 -5.30 9.75 0.82
N SER A 205 -5.38 9.66 2.15
CA SER A 205 -6.46 10.27 2.91
C SER A 205 -6.47 11.79 2.76
N PHE A 206 -5.31 12.44 2.83
CA PHE A 206 -5.19 13.88 2.58
C PHE A 206 -5.49 14.23 1.12
N LEU A 207 -4.99 13.44 0.17
CA LEU A 207 -5.22 13.65 -1.26
C LEU A 207 -6.71 13.59 -1.60
N VAL A 208 -7.43 12.60 -1.07
CA VAL A 208 -8.88 12.48 -1.29
C VAL A 208 -9.61 13.64 -0.66
N THR A 209 -9.30 14.02 0.59
CA THR A 209 -9.89 15.17 1.25
C THR A 209 -9.71 16.45 0.43
N PHE A 210 -8.49 16.68 -0.07
CA PHE A 210 -8.19 17.81 -0.94
C PHE A 210 -8.96 17.74 -2.25
N SER A 211 -8.97 16.57 -2.90
CA SER A 211 -9.65 16.37 -4.18
C SER A 211 -11.16 16.59 -4.09
N LEU A 212 -11.79 16.15 -3.01
CA LEU A 212 -13.22 16.38 -2.74
C LEU A 212 -13.60 17.87 -2.72
N SER A 213 -12.63 18.72 -2.36
CA SER A 213 -12.87 20.18 -2.27
C SER A 213 -12.74 20.92 -3.60
N PHE A 214 -11.98 20.37 -4.55
CA PHE A 214 -11.63 21.07 -5.80
C PHE A 214 -12.12 20.37 -7.07
N ILE A 215 -12.39 19.04 -6.98
CA ILE A 215 -12.75 18.25 -8.15
C ILE A 215 -14.25 17.90 -8.03
N PRO A 216 -15.13 18.45 -8.88
CA PRO A 216 -16.57 18.23 -8.82
C PRO A 216 -16.94 16.87 -9.44
N LEU A 217 -16.46 15.79 -8.87
CA LEU A 217 -16.83 14.42 -9.28
C LEU A 217 -17.98 13.88 -8.41
N HIS A 218 -18.74 12.96 -8.99
CA HIS A 218 -19.77 12.24 -8.24
C HIS A 218 -19.15 11.37 -7.14
N PRO A 219 -19.79 11.22 -5.95
CA PRO A 219 -19.28 10.38 -4.87
C PRO A 219 -18.91 8.96 -5.28
N TYR A 220 -19.63 8.36 -6.20
CA TYR A 220 -19.29 7.03 -6.74
C TYR A 220 -17.97 6.99 -7.49
N ALA A 221 -17.58 8.08 -8.17
CA ALA A 221 -16.29 8.15 -8.84
C ALA A 221 -15.13 8.14 -7.83
N PHE A 222 -15.25 8.89 -6.71
CA PHE A 222 -14.29 8.83 -5.61
C PHE A 222 -14.24 7.44 -4.98
N ALA A 223 -15.40 6.82 -4.76
CA ALA A 223 -15.50 5.48 -4.21
C ALA A 223 -14.83 4.43 -5.13
N MET A 224 -15.11 4.45 -6.42
CA MET A 224 -14.47 3.57 -7.40
C MET A 224 -12.96 3.81 -7.46
N ALA A 225 -12.52 5.06 -7.55
CA ALA A 225 -11.09 5.40 -7.58
C ALA A 225 -10.35 4.93 -6.32
N SER A 226 -10.99 4.97 -5.15
CA SER A 226 -10.39 4.50 -3.90
C SER A 226 -10.11 3.00 -3.91
N GLY A 227 -10.89 2.23 -4.65
CA GLY A 227 -10.77 0.78 -4.73
C GLY A 227 -9.62 0.27 -5.59
N VAL A 228 -9.07 1.10 -6.49
CA VAL A 228 -7.95 0.70 -7.35
C VAL A 228 -6.69 0.48 -6.53
N GLY A 229 -6.22 -0.75 -6.44
CA GLY A 229 -4.99 -1.14 -5.76
C GLY A 229 -5.20 -1.75 -4.36
N SER A 230 -4.56 -1.18 -3.35
CA SER A 230 -4.46 -1.75 -2.00
C SER A 230 -5.73 -1.59 -1.16
N ALA A 231 -6.15 -2.65 -0.46
CA ALA A 231 -7.27 -2.60 0.49
C ALA A 231 -7.04 -1.61 1.66
N SER A 232 -5.80 -1.46 2.14
CA SER A 232 -5.48 -0.50 3.20
C SER A 232 -5.57 0.96 2.72
N MET A 233 -5.16 1.23 1.48
CA MET A 233 -5.34 2.54 0.86
C MET A 233 -6.81 2.83 0.55
N ASN A 234 -7.57 1.81 0.10
CA ASN A 234 -9.01 1.93 -0.07
C ASN A 234 -9.69 2.37 1.24
N ALA A 235 -9.39 1.69 2.35
CA ALA A 235 -9.93 2.07 3.66
C ALA A 235 -9.57 3.50 4.08
N ALA A 236 -8.35 3.95 3.77
CA ALA A 236 -7.91 5.31 4.05
C ALA A 236 -8.57 6.38 3.14
N ALA A 237 -8.83 6.02 1.88
CA ALA A 237 -9.43 6.91 0.89
C ALA A 237 -10.94 7.05 1.04
N ILE A 238 -11.64 5.97 1.40
CA ILE A 238 -13.09 5.97 1.54
C ILE A 238 -13.57 6.83 2.71
N GLY A 239 -12.80 6.91 3.79
CA GLY A 239 -13.17 7.64 4.99
C GLY A 239 -13.54 9.12 4.76
N PRO A 240 -12.67 9.92 4.13
CA PRO A 240 -13.02 11.29 3.76
C PRO A 240 -14.25 11.38 2.85
N THR A 241 -14.43 10.44 1.93
CA THR A 241 -15.59 10.40 1.03
C THR A 241 -16.89 10.15 1.80
N LEU A 242 -16.90 9.20 2.74
CA LEU A 242 -18.04 8.94 3.62
C LEU A 242 -18.40 10.16 4.47
N ALA A 243 -17.36 10.85 4.99
CA ALA A 243 -17.56 12.04 5.81
C ALA A 243 -18.12 13.25 5.02
N ALA A 244 -17.80 13.32 3.71
CA ALA A 244 -18.26 14.40 2.83
C ALA A 244 -19.69 14.19 2.32
N PHE A 245 -20.15 12.94 2.20
CA PHE A 245 -21.45 12.61 1.62
C PHE A 245 -22.30 11.75 2.58
N PRO A 246 -22.80 12.35 3.68
CA PRO A 246 -23.68 11.65 4.62
C PRO A 246 -24.99 11.23 3.92
N GLY A 247 -25.44 10.00 4.19
CA GLY A 247 -26.63 9.40 3.58
C GLY A 247 -26.35 8.58 2.33
N MET A 248 -25.08 8.51 1.86
CA MET A 248 -24.65 7.68 0.74
C MET A 248 -23.66 6.57 1.15
N GLU A 249 -23.54 6.31 2.45
CA GLU A 249 -22.50 5.45 3.02
C GLU A 249 -22.52 4.04 2.39
N THR A 250 -23.72 3.43 2.32
CA THR A 250 -23.89 2.07 1.77
C THR A 250 -23.42 1.98 0.32
N GLN A 251 -23.78 2.96 -0.51
CA GLN A 251 -23.41 2.99 -1.93
C GLN A 251 -21.92 3.26 -2.10
N ILE A 252 -21.35 4.21 -1.35
CA ILE A 252 -19.93 4.52 -1.38
C ILE A 252 -19.10 3.30 -0.96
N GLU A 253 -19.46 2.63 0.14
CA GLU A 253 -18.79 1.39 0.57
C GLU A 253 -18.93 0.28 -0.48
N ALA A 254 -20.09 0.15 -1.11
CA ALA A 254 -20.33 -0.86 -2.13
C ALA A 254 -19.46 -0.66 -3.36
N PHE A 255 -19.39 0.56 -3.89
CA PHE A 255 -18.55 0.86 -5.06
C PHE A 255 -17.06 0.72 -4.74
N ALA A 256 -16.61 1.22 -3.62
CA ALA A 256 -15.22 1.09 -3.19
C ALA A 256 -14.82 -0.38 -2.96
N GLY A 257 -15.73 -1.16 -2.35
CA GLY A 257 -15.52 -2.58 -2.09
C GLY A 257 -15.45 -3.40 -3.37
N PHE A 258 -16.42 -3.20 -4.28
CA PHE A 258 -16.44 -3.92 -5.55
C PHE A 258 -15.25 -3.54 -6.44
N SER A 259 -14.92 -2.25 -6.52
CA SER A 259 -13.73 -1.75 -7.20
C SER A 259 -12.46 -2.44 -6.68
N ASN A 260 -12.31 -2.55 -5.37
CA ASN A 260 -11.15 -3.20 -4.78
C ASN A 260 -11.08 -4.69 -5.07
N LEU A 261 -12.23 -5.40 -5.02
CA LEU A 261 -12.32 -6.81 -5.43
C LEU A 261 -11.97 -6.99 -6.91
N LEU A 262 -12.46 -6.12 -7.78
CA LEU A 262 -12.15 -6.16 -9.21
C LEU A 262 -10.65 -5.96 -9.44
N SER A 263 -10.04 -4.97 -8.78
CA SER A 263 -8.60 -4.73 -8.86
C SER A 263 -7.77 -5.91 -8.36
N PHE A 264 -8.20 -6.63 -7.34
CA PHE A 264 -7.55 -7.87 -6.91
C PHE A 264 -7.62 -8.98 -7.95
N CYS A 265 -8.78 -9.12 -8.62
CA CYS A 265 -8.99 -10.19 -9.59
C CYS A 265 -8.40 -9.88 -10.97
N VAL A 266 -8.58 -8.65 -11.45
CA VAL A 266 -8.25 -8.24 -12.83
C VAL A 266 -6.91 -7.51 -12.88
N GLY A 267 -6.59 -6.70 -11.87
CA GLY A 267 -5.39 -5.87 -11.83
C GLY A 267 -4.10 -6.66 -12.01
N ILE A 268 -4.01 -7.89 -11.47
CA ILE A 268 -2.84 -8.75 -11.63
C ILE A 268 -2.57 -9.07 -13.12
N TYR A 269 -3.62 -9.34 -13.89
CA TYR A 269 -3.49 -9.61 -15.33
C TYR A 269 -3.08 -8.37 -16.10
N ILE A 270 -3.63 -7.21 -15.72
CA ILE A 270 -3.21 -5.92 -16.32
C ILE A 270 -1.71 -5.68 -16.05
N VAL A 271 -1.23 -5.98 -14.85
CA VAL A 271 0.20 -5.85 -14.51
C VAL A 271 1.06 -6.81 -15.34
N ILE A 272 0.69 -8.07 -15.43
CA ILE A 272 1.46 -9.09 -16.17
C ILE A 272 1.52 -8.78 -17.65
N PHE A 273 0.37 -8.49 -18.27
CA PHE A 273 0.27 -8.44 -19.74
C PHE A 273 0.44 -7.03 -20.32
N VAL A 274 0.18 -5.98 -19.52
CA VAL A 274 0.17 -4.60 -20.01
C VAL A 274 1.13 -3.71 -19.25
N ALA A 275 0.94 -3.52 -17.95
CA ALA A 275 1.66 -2.50 -17.19
C ALA A 275 3.17 -2.79 -17.14
N LEU A 276 3.55 -4.01 -16.79
CA LEU A 276 4.96 -4.38 -16.65
C LEU A 276 5.70 -4.38 -17.99
N PRO A 277 5.19 -4.98 -19.09
CA PRO A 277 5.82 -4.88 -20.41
C PRO A 277 5.90 -3.44 -20.93
N LEU A 278 4.86 -2.63 -20.68
CA LEU A 278 4.85 -1.23 -21.08
C LEU A 278 5.88 -0.42 -20.30
N THR A 279 5.96 -0.65 -18.98
CA THR A 279 6.96 0.00 -18.13
C THR A 279 8.38 -0.32 -18.58
N GLU A 280 8.68 -1.56 -18.95
CA GLU A 280 10.00 -1.94 -19.48
C GLU A 280 10.33 -1.20 -20.76
N ARG A 281 9.41 -1.17 -21.73
CA ARG A 281 9.62 -0.45 -22.99
C ARG A 281 9.85 1.05 -22.78
N ILE A 282 9.06 1.66 -21.89
CA ILE A 282 9.22 3.07 -21.58
C ILE A 282 10.52 3.31 -20.82
N TYR A 283 10.91 2.41 -19.92
CA TYR A 283 12.18 2.45 -19.21
C TYR A 283 13.36 2.43 -20.19
N ASP A 284 13.41 1.46 -21.11
CA ASP A 284 14.48 1.31 -22.10
C ASP A 284 14.60 2.54 -23.02
N TRP A 285 13.47 3.20 -23.30
CA TRP A 285 13.43 4.42 -24.10
C TRP A 285 13.84 5.67 -23.32
N LEU A 286 13.44 5.79 -22.05
CA LEU A 286 13.66 6.99 -21.22
C LEU A 286 15.01 6.97 -20.51
N GLU A 287 15.46 5.82 -20.01
CA GLU A 287 16.66 5.71 -19.18
C GLU A 287 17.91 6.30 -19.85
N PRO A 288 18.19 6.02 -21.13
CA PRO A 288 19.35 6.60 -21.81
C PRO A 288 19.27 8.13 -21.97
N LYS A 289 18.07 8.70 -21.96
CA LYS A 289 17.82 10.13 -22.21
C LYS A 289 17.85 10.97 -20.95
N ILE A 290 17.21 10.48 -19.88
CA ILE A 290 16.97 11.26 -18.64
C ILE A 290 17.53 10.57 -17.39
N GLY A 291 17.95 9.32 -17.49
CA GLY A 291 18.45 8.55 -16.35
C GLY A 291 19.71 9.14 -15.76
N LYS A 292 19.66 9.63 -14.53
CA LYS A 292 20.84 10.10 -13.80
C LYS A 292 21.73 8.94 -13.35
N LYS A 293 22.98 9.27 -12.91
CA LYS A 293 23.86 8.30 -12.26
C LYS A 293 23.14 7.62 -11.09
N SER A 294 23.32 6.32 -10.95
CA SER A 294 22.66 5.55 -9.88
C SER A 294 22.96 6.14 -8.51
N ILE A 295 21.91 6.35 -7.71
CA ILE A 295 22.03 6.71 -6.29
C ILE A 295 22.31 5.49 -5.41
N ILE A 296 22.09 4.29 -5.95
CA ILE A 296 22.37 3.03 -5.25
C ILE A 296 23.76 2.58 -5.64
N PRO A 297 24.73 2.46 -4.69
CA PRO A 297 26.08 2.01 -4.98
C PRO A 297 26.05 0.62 -5.64
N LYS A 298 26.87 0.44 -6.68
CA LYS A 298 27.11 -0.90 -7.22
C LYS A 298 27.96 -1.69 -6.22
N LYS A 299 27.61 -2.97 -6.07
CA LYS A 299 28.40 -3.90 -5.26
C LYS A 299 29.80 -4.00 -5.88
N GLY A 300 30.78 -3.31 -5.31
CA GLY A 300 32.17 -3.27 -5.80
C GLY A 300 32.81 -1.87 -5.86
N ASP A 301 32.06 -0.83 -5.51
CA ASP A 301 32.60 0.55 -5.46
C ASP A 301 33.13 0.92 -4.03
N GLU A 302 33.44 -0.09 -3.18
CA GLU A 302 34.15 0.07 -1.90
C GLU A 302 35.59 -0.44 -2.00
#